data_c14fda180ebe0ca89270cf5b9e02d4fa
#
_entry.id   c14fda180ebe0ca89270cf5b9e02d4fa
#
_cell.length_a   1.000
_cell.length_b   1.000
_cell.length_c   1.000
_cell.angle_alpha   90.00
_cell.angle_beta   90.00
_cell.angle_gamma   90.00
#
_symmetry.space_group_name_H-M   'P 1'
#
loop_
_entity.id
_entity.type
_entity.pdbx_description
1 polymer ?
#
loop_
_entity_poly.entity_id
_entity_poly.type
_entity_poly.pdbx_seq_one_letter_code
_entity_poly.pdbx_strand_id
1 'polypeptide(L)'
;ACRNPWDTERTSGASSGGAGASVAAGITAFAQGSDGAGSVRIPSAFCGIFGIKATQGRVPRYSTGIESWHWFNYSSIGPMARDVTDAVILLDVLSGPDPAAEHLTIQADPPDYVSALERGVKGLKIAYSPDIGGVAVDPEVREIVGQAAKAFEEMGAVVEEPGFRIDSPEAMLDLLMTIWRCRSYALNGGLLNQRELLTDYFRDGLEGGQKVTGDQLWHAYSRLEFYRNYIKGFFKKYDLLLTPTLATPAFKIGEHPALIDGIQVPDKLWGFTPFTYPFNWSGNPAATAPAGFSSDGLPIGLQIVGRWGDEATVIAASKAFEDARPWVDNFPEDFK
;
A
#
# COMPACT_ATOMS: atom_id res chain seq x y z
N ALA A 1 -14.53 11.10 -9.99
CA ALA A 1 -13.98 9.88 -9.38
C ALA A 1 -13.68 8.87 -10.49
N CYS A 2 -12.60 8.11 -10.39
CA CYS A 2 -12.33 7.00 -11.28
C CYS A 2 -13.21 5.81 -10.87
N ARG A 3 -13.80 5.13 -11.84
CA ARG A 3 -14.68 3.99 -11.62
C ARG A 3 -13.91 2.68 -11.66
N ASN A 4 -14.34 1.71 -10.86
CA ASN A 4 -13.73 0.39 -10.84
C ASN A 4 -14.17 -0.41 -12.09
N PRO A 5 -13.24 -1.00 -12.86
CA PRO A 5 -13.61 -1.79 -14.05
C PRO A 5 -14.44 -3.05 -13.74
N TRP A 6 -14.38 -3.57 -12.51
CA TRP A 6 -15.19 -4.73 -12.10
C TRP A 6 -16.65 -4.39 -11.77
N ASP A 7 -16.88 -3.15 -11.31
CA ASP A 7 -18.21 -2.58 -11.07
C ASP A 7 -18.10 -1.06 -11.10
N THR A 8 -18.67 -0.45 -12.13
CA THR A 8 -18.55 1.00 -12.38
C THR A 8 -19.27 1.89 -11.37
N GLU A 9 -20.07 1.34 -10.47
CA GLU A 9 -20.65 2.06 -9.35
C GLU A 9 -19.70 2.13 -8.14
N ARG A 10 -18.61 1.34 -8.17
CA ARG A 10 -17.64 1.24 -7.06
C ARG A 10 -16.36 2.01 -7.34
N THR A 11 -15.64 2.29 -6.25
CA THR A 11 -14.36 3.01 -6.30
C THR A 11 -13.25 2.13 -6.89
N SER A 12 -12.38 2.70 -7.71
CA SER A 12 -11.11 2.09 -8.13
C SER A 12 -9.98 2.27 -7.12
N GLY A 13 -10.27 2.87 -5.96
CA GLY A 13 -9.23 3.27 -5.00
C GLY A 13 -8.58 4.61 -5.35
N ALA A 14 -7.68 5.04 -4.47
CA ALA A 14 -6.96 6.31 -4.57
C ALA A 14 -5.54 6.19 -3.96
N SER A 15 -4.66 7.11 -4.36
CA SER A 15 -4.80 8.21 -5.31
C SER A 15 -4.48 7.76 -6.75
N SER A 16 -3.78 6.63 -6.99
CA SER A 16 -3.44 6.11 -8.32
C SER A 16 -4.59 5.30 -8.95
N GLY A 17 -5.85 5.67 -8.66
CA GLY A 17 -7.03 4.92 -9.12
C GLY A 17 -7.17 4.85 -10.64
N GLY A 18 -6.82 5.91 -11.36
CA GLY A 18 -6.79 5.92 -12.83
C GLY A 18 -5.75 4.95 -13.41
N ALA A 19 -4.57 4.86 -12.78
CA ALA A 19 -3.53 3.91 -13.15
C ALA A 19 -4.02 2.47 -12.95
N GLY A 20 -4.57 2.15 -11.76
CA GLY A 20 -5.11 0.82 -11.47
C GLY A 20 -6.24 0.41 -12.41
N ALA A 21 -7.18 1.31 -12.64
CA ALA A 21 -8.31 1.05 -13.53
C ALA A 21 -7.88 0.85 -15.00
N SER A 22 -6.91 1.63 -15.50
CA SER A 22 -6.42 1.50 -16.88
C SER A 22 -5.69 0.18 -17.12
N VAL A 23 -4.91 -0.29 -16.14
CA VAL A 23 -4.23 -1.60 -16.21
C VAL A 23 -5.24 -2.73 -16.13
N ALA A 24 -6.19 -2.68 -15.17
CA ALA A 24 -7.23 -3.71 -15.02
C ALA A 24 -8.11 -3.84 -16.25
N ALA A 25 -8.42 -2.72 -16.93
CA ALA A 25 -9.20 -2.68 -18.15
C ALA A 25 -8.38 -3.04 -19.41
N GLY A 26 -7.10 -3.37 -19.29
CA GLY A 26 -6.23 -3.67 -20.45
C GLY A 26 -5.91 -2.48 -21.36
N ILE A 27 -6.19 -1.25 -20.95
CA ILE A 27 -5.88 -0.03 -21.71
C ILE A 27 -4.35 0.20 -21.77
N THR A 28 -3.65 -0.13 -20.70
CA THR A 28 -2.19 -0.09 -20.63
C THR A 28 -1.67 -1.40 -20.05
N ALA A 29 -0.50 -1.86 -20.49
CA ALA A 29 0.15 -3.06 -19.96
C ALA A 29 0.59 -2.84 -18.50
N PHE A 30 1.12 -1.67 -18.19
CA PHE A 30 1.58 -1.27 -16.87
C PHE A 30 1.36 0.24 -16.65
N ALA A 31 1.41 0.65 -15.39
CA ALA A 31 1.36 2.06 -15.01
C ALA A 31 2.27 2.33 -13.80
N GLN A 32 2.65 3.57 -13.64
CA GLN A 32 3.35 4.05 -12.46
C GLN A 32 2.36 4.72 -11.50
N GLY A 33 2.48 4.41 -10.23
CA GLY A 33 1.76 5.10 -9.15
C GLY A 33 2.70 5.68 -8.10
N SER A 34 2.16 6.50 -7.21
CA SER A 34 2.83 6.91 -5.99
C SER A 34 2.08 6.37 -4.77
N ASP A 35 2.80 6.00 -3.71
CA ASP A 35 2.24 5.35 -2.53
C ASP A 35 2.74 6.04 -1.25
N GLY A 36 1.94 6.97 -0.72
CA GLY A 36 2.23 7.67 0.52
C GLY A 36 1.51 7.09 1.74
N ALA A 37 0.41 6.36 1.51
CA ALA A 37 -0.37 5.69 2.53
C ALA A 37 -1.10 4.44 1.98
N GLY A 38 -0.66 3.94 0.80
CA GLY A 38 -1.28 2.83 0.11
C GLY A 38 -1.69 3.13 -1.34
N SER A 39 -1.35 4.29 -1.89
CA SER A 39 -1.94 4.75 -3.16
C SER A 39 -1.49 3.99 -4.44
N VAL A 40 -0.54 3.04 -4.35
CA VAL A 40 -0.32 1.97 -5.36
C VAL A 40 -1.14 0.74 -4.96
N ARG A 41 -1.01 0.30 -3.72
CA ARG A 41 -1.57 -0.96 -3.21
C ARG A 41 -3.10 -0.94 -3.13
N ILE A 42 -3.71 0.16 -2.72
CA ILE A 42 -5.16 0.32 -2.63
C ILE A 42 -5.83 0.11 -3.99
N PRO A 43 -5.46 0.88 -5.05
CA PRO A 43 -6.06 0.65 -6.36
C PRO A 43 -5.68 -0.69 -6.97
N SER A 44 -4.49 -1.24 -6.70
CA SER A 44 -4.16 -2.60 -7.16
C SER A 44 -5.09 -3.64 -6.54
N ALA A 45 -5.36 -3.56 -5.23
CA ALA A 45 -6.27 -4.47 -4.54
C ALA A 45 -7.71 -4.35 -5.07
N PHE A 46 -8.24 -3.14 -5.21
CA PHE A 46 -9.61 -2.93 -5.67
C PHE A 46 -9.82 -3.24 -7.15
N CYS A 47 -8.79 -3.08 -7.97
CA CYS A 47 -8.86 -3.35 -9.40
C CYS A 47 -8.37 -4.77 -9.80
N GLY A 48 -7.96 -5.61 -8.84
CA GLY A 48 -7.56 -7.00 -9.11
C GLY A 48 -6.29 -7.12 -9.95
N ILE A 49 -5.29 -6.26 -9.70
CA ILE A 49 -4.00 -6.27 -10.38
C ILE A 49 -2.86 -6.35 -9.36
N PHE A 50 -1.66 -6.66 -9.83
CA PHE A 50 -0.45 -6.57 -9.03
C PHE A 50 0.05 -5.14 -8.92
N GLY A 51 0.58 -4.77 -7.74
CA GLY A 51 1.24 -3.50 -7.53
C GLY A 51 2.25 -3.58 -6.39
N ILE A 52 3.41 -2.96 -6.55
CA ILE A 52 4.46 -2.98 -5.53
C ILE A 52 4.89 -1.56 -5.16
N LYS A 53 4.81 -1.26 -3.87
CA LYS A 53 5.47 -0.13 -3.26
C LYS A 53 6.90 -0.52 -2.90
N ALA A 54 7.89 0.00 -3.60
CA ALA A 54 9.29 -0.23 -3.28
C ALA A 54 9.67 0.31 -1.89
N THR A 55 10.82 -0.09 -1.38
CA THR A 55 11.45 0.55 -0.23
C THR A 55 11.55 2.05 -0.44
N GLN A 56 11.33 2.81 0.61
CA GLN A 56 11.50 4.26 0.57
C GLN A 56 12.90 4.62 0.09
N GLY A 57 12.99 5.40 -0.99
CA GLY A 57 14.24 5.82 -1.62
C GLY A 57 14.83 4.83 -2.63
N ARG A 58 14.20 3.70 -2.92
CA ARG A 58 14.64 2.76 -3.95
C ARG A 58 14.40 3.31 -5.36
N VAL A 59 13.25 3.92 -5.58
CA VAL A 59 12.93 4.68 -6.78
C VAL A 59 13.18 6.16 -6.48
N PRO A 60 14.04 6.84 -7.25
CA PRO A 60 14.35 8.25 -7.06
C PRO A 60 13.09 9.11 -7.13
N ARG A 61 13.02 10.08 -6.25
CA ARG A 61 11.93 11.04 -6.23
C ARG A 61 12.42 12.39 -5.73
N TYR A 62 12.36 13.38 -6.58
CA TYR A 62 12.73 14.75 -6.24
C TYR A 62 11.76 15.75 -6.86
N SER A 63 11.80 16.97 -6.37
CA SER A 63 11.07 18.09 -6.94
C SER A 63 12.03 19.24 -7.17
N THR A 64 11.91 19.90 -8.29
CA THR A 64 12.67 21.10 -8.63
C THR A 64 12.03 22.39 -8.08
N GLY A 65 10.87 22.30 -7.42
CA GLY A 65 10.12 23.41 -6.86
C GLY A 65 10.29 23.58 -5.36
N ILE A 66 9.46 24.47 -4.79
CA ILE A 66 9.36 24.72 -3.34
C ILE A 66 8.90 23.46 -2.58
N GLU A 67 8.21 22.57 -3.25
CA GLU A 67 7.80 21.27 -2.71
C GLU A 67 8.97 20.29 -2.69
N SER A 68 9.90 20.48 -1.77
CA SER A 68 10.97 19.50 -1.60
C SER A 68 10.42 18.19 -1.05
N TRP A 69 10.69 17.12 -1.76
CA TRP A 69 10.53 15.78 -1.23
C TRP A 69 11.69 15.51 -0.25
N HIS A 70 11.40 14.93 0.89
CA HIS A 70 12.40 14.56 1.89
C HIS A 70 11.99 13.25 2.57
N TRP A 71 12.87 12.65 3.35
CA TRP A 71 12.65 11.38 4.02
C TRP A 71 11.34 11.29 4.82
N PHE A 72 10.91 12.40 5.41
CA PHE A 72 9.66 12.46 6.17
C PHE A 72 8.39 12.45 5.32
N ASN A 73 8.51 12.33 4.02
CA ASN A 73 7.34 12.26 3.15
C ASN A 73 6.70 10.86 3.09
N TYR A 74 7.45 9.81 3.47
CA TYR A 74 6.99 8.41 3.53
C TYR A 74 6.38 7.88 2.24
N SER A 75 6.58 8.54 1.13
CA SER A 75 6.01 8.20 -0.15
C SER A 75 7.04 7.51 -1.03
N SER A 76 6.64 6.43 -1.67
CA SER A 76 7.42 5.70 -2.67
C SER A 76 6.73 5.75 -4.03
N ILE A 77 7.49 5.60 -5.10
CA ILE A 77 6.97 5.31 -6.43
C ILE A 77 6.90 3.79 -6.56
N GLY A 78 5.92 3.29 -7.31
CA GLY A 78 5.83 1.87 -7.59
C GLY A 78 5.06 1.54 -8.85
N PRO A 79 5.43 0.45 -9.52
CA PRO A 79 4.73 -0.08 -10.68
C PRO A 79 3.42 -0.77 -10.30
N MET A 80 2.51 -0.77 -11.24
CA MET A 80 1.24 -1.49 -11.26
C MET A 80 1.12 -2.19 -12.60
N ALA A 81 0.85 -3.49 -12.62
CA ALA A 81 0.70 -4.30 -13.82
C ALA A 81 -0.30 -5.45 -13.59
N ARG A 82 -0.72 -6.14 -14.64
CA ARG A 82 -1.61 -7.28 -14.48
C ARG A 82 -0.87 -8.47 -13.87
N ASP A 83 0.37 -8.67 -14.24
CA ASP A 83 1.24 -9.73 -13.74
C ASP A 83 2.47 -9.20 -13.00
N VAL A 84 3.14 -10.10 -12.27
CA VAL A 84 4.32 -9.76 -11.47
C VAL A 84 5.50 -9.41 -12.36
N THR A 85 5.68 -10.09 -13.49
CA THR A 85 6.85 -9.92 -14.36
C THR A 85 6.91 -8.52 -14.97
N ASP A 86 5.79 -8.04 -15.54
CA ASP A 86 5.70 -6.69 -16.11
C ASP A 86 5.96 -5.60 -15.08
N ALA A 87 5.41 -5.77 -13.86
CA ALA A 87 5.66 -4.83 -12.77
C ALA A 87 7.14 -4.84 -12.35
N VAL A 88 7.78 -6.00 -12.33
CA VAL A 88 9.19 -6.15 -11.97
C VAL A 88 10.11 -5.50 -13.02
N ILE A 89 9.83 -5.70 -14.31
CA ILE A 89 10.57 -5.03 -15.38
C ILE A 89 10.48 -3.51 -15.24
N LEU A 90 9.27 -2.99 -14.95
CA LEU A 90 9.12 -1.54 -14.73
C LEU A 90 9.85 -1.09 -13.45
N LEU A 91 9.82 -1.88 -12.36
CA LEU A 91 10.55 -1.55 -11.14
C LEU A 91 12.05 -1.50 -11.37
N ASP A 92 12.59 -2.43 -12.14
CA ASP A 92 14.01 -2.48 -12.48
C ASP A 92 14.46 -1.20 -13.21
N VAL A 93 13.68 -0.76 -14.19
CA VAL A 93 13.94 0.50 -14.92
C VAL A 93 13.83 1.74 -14.03
N LEU A 94 12.93 1.74 -13.06
CA LEU A 94 12.68 2.90 -12.19
C LEU A 94 13.66 2.99 -11.02
N SER A 95 14.33 1.89 -10.66
CA SER A 95 15.16 1.79 -9.45
C SER A 95 16.60 2.21 -9.70
N GLY A 96 17.23 2.74 -8.67
CA GLY A 96 18.65 3.03 -8.67
C GLY A 96 19.00 4.40 -8.10
N PRO A 97 20.31 4.69 -7.94
CA PRO A 97 20.75 5.98 -7.47
C PRO A 97 20.50 7.07 -8.52
N ASP A 98 20.15 8.26 -8.06
CA ASP A 98 20.01 9.45 -8.91
C ASP A 98 20.77 10.60 -8.26
N PRO A 99 21.79 11.17 -8.92
CA PRO A 99 22.56 12.30 -8.40
C PRO A 99 21.70 13.54 -8.08
N ALA A 100 20.60 13.74 -8.80
CA ALA A 100 19.69 14.86 -8.55
C ALA A 100 18.87 14.69 -7.26
N ALA A 101 18.77 13.46 -6.75
CA ALA A 101 18.04 13.09 -5.54
C ALA A 101 18.91 12.34 -4.52
N GLU A 102 20.21 12.59 -4.49
CA GLU A 102 21.20 11.83 -3.71
C GLU A 102 20.81 11.64 -2.24
N HIS A 103 20.33 12.70 -1.59
CA HIS A 103 19.94 12.66 -0.17
C HIS A 103 18.57 11.99 0.09
N LEU A 104 17.85 11.61 -0.96
CA LEU A 104 16.51 11.00 -0.89
C LEU A 104 16.47 9.59 -1.48
N THR A 105 17.60 9.09 -2.00
CA THR A 105 17.70 7.79 -2.65
C THR A 105 18.66 6.86 -1.95
N ILE A 106 18.42 5.56 -2.11
CA ILE A 106 19.36 4.53 -1.71
C ILE A 106 20.49 4.54 -2.73
N GLN A 107 21.72 4.81 -2.28
CA GLN A 107 22.89 4.95 -3.17
C GLN A 107 23.46 3.61 -3.64
N ALA A 108 23.06 2.50 -3.02
CA ALA A 108 23.43 1.17 -3.51
C ALA A 108 22.60 0.79 -4.75
N ASP A 109 23.24 0.16 -5.71
CA ASP A 109 22.56 -0.42 -6.85
C ASP A 109 21.44 -1.35 -6.42
N PRO A 110 20.31 -1.40 -7.16
CA PRO A 110 19.27 -2.36 -6.90
C PRO A 110 19.78 -3.80 -7.10
N PRO A 111 19.24 -4.78 -6.37
CA PRO A 111 19.48 -6.18 -6.70
C PRO A 111 18.88 -6.51 -8.07
N ASP A 112 19.31 -7.60 -8.66
CA ASP A 112 18.72 -8.15 -9.88
C ASP A 112 17.28 -8.65 -9.56
N TYR A 113 16.30 -7.82 -9.87
CA TYR A 113 14.89 -8.10 -9.62
C TYR A 113 14.35 -9.16 -10.57
N VAL A 114 14.85 -9.21 -11.80
CA VAL A 114 14.40 -10.20 -12.79
C VAL A 114 14.82 -11.61 -12.36
N SER A 115 16.06 -11.78 -11.92
CA SER A 115 16.50 -13.07 -11.36
C SER A 115 15.76 -13.46 -10.07
N ALA A 116 15.19 -12.51 -9.35
CA ALA A 116 14.42 -12.80 -8.15
C ALA A 116 13.10 -13.55 -8.45
N LEU A 117 12.55 -13.41 -9.66
CA LEU A 117 11.32 -14.11 -10.09
C LEU A 117 11.43 -15.64 -9.99
N GLU A 118 12.64 -16.20 -10.12
CA GLU A 118 12.89 -17.64 -10.14
C GLU A 118 13.19 -18.24 -8.74
N ARG A 119 13.27 -17.41 -7.67
CA ARG A 119 13.76 -17.88 -6.36
C ARG A 119 12.76 -18.74 -5.59
N GLY A 120 11.45 -18.52 -5.78
CA GLY A 120 10.41 -19.17 -4.99
C GLY A 120 10.41 -18.79 -3.51
N VAL A 121 9.66 -19.55 -2.69
CA VAL A 121 9.44 -19.26 -1.26
C VAL A 121 9.86 -20.38 -0.31
N LYS A 122 10.42 -21.46 -0.82
CA LYS A 122 10.75 -22.65 -0.02
C LYS A 122 11.71 -22.29 1.13
N GLY A 123 11.30 -22.62 2.34
CA GLY A 123 12.08 -22.41 3.57
C GLY A 123 12.01 -20.99 4.13
N LEU A 124 11.33 -20.03 3.48
CA LEU A 124 11.09 -18.72 4.05
C LEU A 124 10.23 -18.82 5.30
N LYS A 125 10.55 -17.99 6.30
CA LYS A 125 9.72 -17.80 7.50
C LYS A 125 8.78 -16.63 7.29
N ILE A 126 7.51 -16.93 7.16
CA ILE A 126 6.47 -15.97 6.84
C ILE A 126 5.55 -15.81 8.03
N ALA A 127 5.35 -14.57 8.46
CA ALA A 127 4.30 -14.26 9.41
C ALA A 127 3.00 -13.95 8.66
N TYR A 128 1.87 -14.44 9.18
CA TYR A 128 0.55 -14.01 8.75
C TYR A 128 -0.14 -13.25 9.89
N SER A 129 -0.78 -12.14 9.56
CA SER A 129 -1.60 -11.37 10.50
C SER A 129 -2.90 -10.95 9.82
N PRO A 130 -4.05 -11.55 10.22
CA PRO A 130 -5.34 -11.26 9.60
C PRO A 130 -5.86 -9.86 9.91
N ASP A 131 -5.41 -9.25 11.00
CA ASP A 131 -6.01 -8.02 11.54
C ASP A 131 -5.03 -7.06 12.23
N ILE A 132 -3.71 -7.29 12.11
CA ILE A 132 -2.63 -6.51 12.73
C ILE A 132 -2.86 -6.12 14.20
N GLY A 133 -3.58 -6.97 14.92
CA GLY A 133 -3.84 -6.82 16.35
C GLY A 133 -5.20 -6.27 16.72
N GLY A 134 -6.22 -6.45 15.87
CA GLY A 134 -7.62 -6.21 16.20
C GLY A 134 -8.34 -5.14 15.39
N VAL A 135 -7.84 -4.77 14.19
CA VAL A 135 -8.63 -3.93 13.28
C VAL A 135 -9.82 -4.72 12.71
N ALA A 136 -10.92 -4.04 12.50
CA ALA A 136 -12.08 -4.62 11.84
C ALA A 136 -11.75 -5.03 10.40
N VAL A 137 -12.11 -6.25 10.00
CA VAL A 137 -11.88 -6.80 8.67
C VAL A 137 -13.13 -7.55 8.24
N ASP A 138 -13.56 -7.27 7.02
CA ASP A 138 -14.67 -7.98 6.38
C ASP A 138 -14.44 -9.50 6.42
N PRO A 139 -15.44 -10.33 6.79
CA PRO A 139 -15.29 -11.79 6.91
C PRO A 139 -14.82 -12.46 5.63
N GLU A 140 -15.29 -12.04 4.44
CA GLU A 140 -14.83 -12.61 3.17
C GLU A 140 -13.37 -12.25 2.89
N VAL A 141 -12.95 -11.02 3.20
CA VAL A 141 -11.54 -10.61 3.09
C VAL A 141 -10.67 -11.48 4.00
N ARG A 142 -11.07 -11.67 5.25
CA ARG A 142 -10.34 -12.50 6.23
C ARG A 142 -10.21 -13.94 5.75
N GLU A 143 -11.28 -14.54 5.23
CA GLU A 143 -11.29 -15.89 4.75
C GLU A 143 -10.40 -16.07 3.51
N ILE A 144 -10.59 -15.24 2.49
CA ILE A 144 -9.86 -15.33 1.21
C ILE A 144 -8.37 -15.10 1.42
N VAL A 145 -7.98 -14.11 2.21
CA VAL A 145 -6.57 -13.84 2.51
C VAL A 145 -5.98 -14.94 3.40
N GLY A 146 -6.75 -15.52 4.31
CA GLY A 146 -6.34 -16.69 5.08
C GLY A 146 -6.05 -17.91 4.21
N GLN A 147 -6.85 -18.17 3.18
CA GLN A 147 -6.60 -19.20 2.19
C GLN A 147 -5.36 -18.91 1.33
N ALA A 148 -5.16 -17.63 0.96
CA ALA A 148 -3.97 -17.20 0.25
C ALA A 148 -2.69 -17.39 1.10
N ALA A 149 -2.75 -17.13 2.40
CA ALA A 149 -1.62 -17.39 3.30
C ALA A 149 -1.26 -18.87 3.40
N LYS A 150 -2.26 -19.78 3.42
CA LYS A 150 -2.03 -21.22 3.40
C LYS A 150 -1.35 -21.72 2.12
N ALA A 151 -1.58 -21.06 0.98
CA ALA A 151 -0.90 -21.43 -0.26
C ALA A 151 0.63 -21.31 -0.14
N PHE A 152 1.15 -20.44 0.70
CA PHE A 152 2.59 -20.32 0.95
C PHE A 152 3.15 -21.55 1.69
N GLU A 153 2.37 -22.20 2.55
CA GLU A 153 2.76 -23.49 3.18
C GLU A 153 2.85 -24.59 2.12
N GLU A 154 1.88 -24.64 1.20
CA GLU A 154 1.85 -25.59 0.09
C GLU A 154 3.08 -25.43 -0.82
N MET A 155 3.60 -24.21 -0.96
CA MET A 155 4.82 -23.90 -1.71
C MET A 155 6.12 -24.13 -0.91
N GLY A 156 6.03 -24.61 0.35
CA GLY A 156 7.17 -25.00 1.18
C GLY A 156 7.73 -23.89 2.08
N ALA A 157 7.02 -22.80 2.27
CA ALA A 157 7.34 -21.82 3.30
C ALA A 157 6.86 -22.29 4.69
N VAL A 158 7.39 -21.69 5.75
CA VAL A 158 6.93 -21.86 7.12
C VAL A 158 6.07 -20.65 7.48
N VAL A 159 4.76 -20.83 7.59
CA VAL A 159 3.81 -19.75 7.91
C VAL A 159 3.40 -19.84 9.37
N GLU A 160 3.49 -18.74 10.09
CA GLU A 160 3.13 -18.63 11.50
C GLU A 160 2.22 -17.42 11.73
N GLU A 161 1.34 -17.51 12.74
CA GLU A 161 0.55 -16.39 13.25
C GLU A 161 1.13 -15.89 14.59
N PRO A 162 2.19 -15.06 14.58
CA PRO A 162 2.88 -14.65 15.80
C PRO A 162 2.13 -13.58 16.61
N GLY A 163 0.91 -13.20 16.22
CA GLY A 163 0.18 -12.11 16.84
C GLY A 163 0.81 -10.75 16.57
N PHE A 164 1.26 -10.50 15.34
CA PHE A 164 1.78 -9.19 14.94
C PHE A 164 0.75 -8.09 15.21
N ARG A 165 1.17 -7.08 15.95
CA ARG A 165 0.28 -5.98 16.39
C ARG A 165 0.93 -4.65 16.07
N ILE A 166 0.09 -3.69 15.77
CA ILE A 166 0.43 -2.28 15.77
C ILE A 166 -0.50 -1.61 16.79
N ASP A 167 -0.15 -0.43 17.29
CA ASP A 167 -1.00 0.35 18.20
C ASP A 167 -2.41 0.50 17.64
N SER A 168 -3.32 1.03 18.44
CA SER A 168 -4.69 1.21 18.01
C SER A 168 -4.79 1.90 16.65
N PRO A 169 -5.75 1.52 15.81
CA PRO A 169 -5.98 2.16 14.50
C PRO A 169 -6.13 3.69 14.61
N GLU A 170 -6.75 4.16 15.70
CA GLU A 170 -6.94 5.58 15.99
C GLU A 170 -5.61 6.30 16.21
N ALA A 171 -4.75 5.73 17.06
CA ALA A 171 -3.44 6.34 17.35
C ALA A 171 -2.57 6.43 16.11
N MET A 172 -2.61 5.40 15.25
CA MET A 172 -1.88 5.40 14.00
C MET A 172 -2.42 6.43 13.02
N LEU A 173 -3.73 6.50 12.89
CA LEU A 173 -4.41 7.45 12.01
C LEU A 173 -4.13 8.89 12.45
N ASP A 174 -4.14 9.18 13.75
CA ASP A 174 -3.82 10.49 14.31
C ASP A 174 -2.40 10.95 13.97
N LEU A 175 -1.42 10.02 14.04
CA LEU A 175 -0.04 10.33 13.64
C LEU A 175 0.03 10.67 12.16
N LEU A 176 -0.59 9.86 11.30
CA LEU A 176 -0.66 10.10 9.86
C LEU A 176 -1.30 11.46 9.56
N MET A 177 -2.46 11.71 10.14
CA MET A 177 -3.21 12.95 9.92
C MET A 177 -2.47 14.19 10.43
N THR A 178 -1.78 14.11 11.55
CA THR A 178 -0.98 15.22 12.09
C THR A 178 0.10 15.64 11.09
N ILE A 179 0.88 14.69 10.60
CA ILE A 179 1.96 14.97 9.64
C ILE A 179 1.40 15.44 8.30
N TRP A 180 0.41 14.75 7.79
CA TRP A 180 -0.17 15.04 6.48
C TRP A 180 -0.86 16.41 6.44
N ARG A 181 -1.67 16.75 7.47
CA ARG A 181 -2.35 18.04 7.59
C ARG A 181 -1.36 19.19 7.74
N CYS A 182 -0.36 19.03 8.62
CA CYS A 182 0.69 20.03 8.81
C CYS A 182 1.43 20.32 7.50
N ARG A 183 1.86 19.29 6.80
CA ARG A 183 2.51 19.43 5.49
C ARG A 183 1.58 20.06 4.45
N SER A 184 0.34 19.62 4.36
CA SER A 184 -0.63 20.17 3.41
C SER A 184 -0.85 21.66 3.63
N TYR A 185 -0.98 22.10 4.88
CA TYR A 185 -1.10 23.52 5.21
C TYR A 185 0.18 24.30 4.89
N ALA A 186 1.33 23.77 5.23
CA ALA A 186 2.62 24.44 4.95
C ALA A 186 2.81 24.73 3.44
N LEU A 187 2.34 23.82 2.59
CA LEU A 187 2.46 23.94 1.13
C LEU A 187 1.31 24.73 0.48
N ASN A 188 0.10 24.57 1.00
CA ASN A 188 -1.11 25.01 0.30
C ASN A 188 -2.02 25.92 1.15
N GLY A 189 -1.57 26.34 2.35
CA GLY A 189 -2.40 27.14 3.27
C GLY A 189 -2.91 28.45 2.66
N GLY A 190 -2.17 29.05 1.71
CA GLY A 190 -2.59 30.25 0.98
C GLY A 190 -3.87 30.04 0.16
N LEU A 191 -4.21 28.81 -0.22
CA LEU A 191 -5.45 28.49 -0.94
C LEU A 191 -6.71 28.70 -0.08
N LEU A 192 -6.58 28.79 1.24
CA LEU A 192 -7.70 29.13 2.11
C LEU A 192 -8.30 30.51 1.82
N ASN A 193 -7.61 31.37 1.10
CA ASN A 193 -8.17 32.63 0.59
C ASN A 193 -9.20 32.42 -0.54
N GLN A 194 -9.32 31.20 -1.08
CA GLN A 194 -10.25 30.79 -2.13
C GLN A 194 -11.03 29.55 -1.69
N ARG A 195 -11.55 29.58 -0.47
CA ARG A 195 -12.18 28.42 0.22
C ARG A 195 -13.31 27.77 -0.58
N GLU A 196 -14.06 28.58 -1.31
CA GLU A 196 -15.21 28.14 -2.12
C GLU A 196 -14.84 27.27 -3.32
N LEU A 197 -13.56 27.31 -3.74
CA LEU A 197 -13.03 26.48 -4.83
C LEU A 197 -12.47 25.14 -4.33
N LEU A 198 -12.33 24.97 -3.01
CA LEU A 198 -11.78 23.76 -2.41
C LEU A 198 -12.87 22.74 -2.12
N THR A 199 -12.55 21.45 -2.32
CA THR A 199 -13.39 20.38 -1.79
C THR A 199 -13.40 20.42 -0.26
N ASP A 200 -14.49 20.02 0.37
CA ASP A 200 -14.63 20.01 1.83
C ASP A 200 -13.46 19.25 2.50
N TYR A 201 -13.16 18.05 2.00
CA TYR A 201 -12.06 17.24 2.51
C TYR A 201 -10.71 17.97 2.50
N PHE A 202 -10.36 18.65 1.40
CA PHE A 202 -9.08 19.34 1.27
C PHE A 202 -9.03 20.59 2.15
N ARG A 203 -10.13 21.34 2.18
CA ARG A 203 -10.28 22.52 3.05
C ARG A 203 -10.13 22.16 4.53
N ASP A 204 -10.85 21.13 4.99
CA ASP A 204 -10.79 20.65 6.38
C ASP A 204 -9.38 20.17 6.74
N GLY A 205 -8.69 19.54 5.77
CA GLY A 205 -7.29 19.15 5.93
C GLY A 205 -6.35 20.34 6.13
N LEU A 206 -6.52 21.42 5.35
CA LEU A 206 -5.74 22.66 5.50
C LEU A 206 -6.04 23.38 6.82
N GLU A 207 -7.31 23.51 7.19
CA GLU A 207 -7.71 24.14 8.45
C GLU A 207 -7.24 23.34 9.68
N GLY A 208 -7.26 22.00 9.58
CA GLY A 208 -6.68 21.12 10.59
C GLY A 208 -5.18 21.32 10.71
N GLY A 209 -4.49 21.41 9.56
CA GLY A 209 -3.05 21.60 9.50
C GLY A 209 -2.58 22.94 10.10
N GLN A 210 -3.36 23.99 9.93
CA GLN A 210 -3.11 25.31 10.55
C GLN A 210 -3.04 25.25 12.08
N LYS A 211 -3.71 24.28 12.69
CA LYS A 211 -3.79 24.10 14.14
C LYS A 211 -2.73 23.19 14.72
N VAL A 212 -1.98 22.46 13.87
CA VAL A 212 -0.91 21.56 14.33
C VAL A 212 0.25 22.39 14.87
N THR A 213 0.62 22.10 16.11
CA THR A 213 1.75 22.76 16.76
C THR A 213 3.06 22.02 16.48
N GLY A 214 4.21 22.69 16.71
CA GLY A 214 5.52 22.09 16.49
C GLY A 214 5.79 20.88 17.38
N ASP A 215 5.31 20.89 18.64
CA ASP A 215 5.43 19.77 19.57
C ASP A 215 4.57 18.57 19.14
N GLN A 216 3.34 18.79 18.66
CA GLN A 216 2.50 17.73 18.11
C GLN A 216 3.16 17.08 16.89
N LEU A 217 3.70 17.87 15.98
CA LEU A 217 4.41 17.35 14.80
C LEU A 217 5.65 16.56 15.22
N TRP A 218 6.45 17.08 16.16
CA TRP A 218 7.64 16.38 16.65
C TRP A 218 7.29 15.09 17.38
N HIS A 219 6.23 15.09 18.17
CA HIS A 219 5.72 13.89 18.82
C HIS A 219 5.32 12.83 17.78
N ALA A 220 4.62 13.22 16.72
CA ALA A 220 4.24 12.30 15.65
C ALA A 220 5.48 11.66 14.99
N TYR A 221 6.51 12.43 14.64
CA TYR A 221 7.76 11.89 14.11
C TYR A 221 8.47 10.94 15.08
N SER A 222 8.53 11.30 16.37
CA SER A 222 9.17 10.45 17.39
C SER A 222 8.45 9.10 17.53
N ARG A 223 7.11 9.09 17.45
CA ARG A 223 6.33 7.84 17.45
C ARG A 223 6.56 7.01 16.19
N LEU A 224 6.76 7.64 15.04
CA LEU A 224 7.12 6.93 13.82
C LEU A 224 8.45 6.19 13.93
N GLU A 225 9.46 6.80 14.53
CA GLU A 225 10.74 6.12 14.76
C GLU A 225 10.59 4.93 15.71
N PHE A 226 9.73 5.02 16.71
CA PHE A 226 9.39 3.87 17.56
C PHE A 226 8.80 2.73 16.72
N TYR A 227 7.84 3.00 15.84
CA TYR A 227 7.25 2.00 14.95
C TYR A 227 8.23 1.41 13.96
N ARG A 228 9.10 2.23 13.37
CA ARG A 228 10.18 1.74 12.51
C ARG A 228 11.04 0.72 13.22
N ASN A 229 11.46 1.02 14.45
CA ASN A 229 12.29 0.12 15.24
C ASN A 229 11.53 -1.16 15.64
N TYR A 230 10.26 -1.05 15.96
CA TYR A 230 9.40 -2.20 16.24
C TYR A 230 9.28 -3.13 15.01
N ILE A 231 8.93 -2.60 13.85
CA ILE A 231 8.81 -3.36 12.60
C ILE A 231 10.17 -3.95 12.18
N LYS A 232 11.26 -3.19 12.31
CA LYS A 232 12.62 -3.69 12.07
C LYS A 232 12.96 -4.86 13.01
N GLY A 233 12.54 -4.78 14.27
CA GLY A 233 12.72 -5.84 15.26
C GLY A 233 11.95 -7.11 14.89
N PHE A 234 10.73 -6.96 14.39
CA PHE A 234 9.90 -8.04 13.90
C PHE A 234 10.55 -8.79 12.73
N PHE A 235 11.04 -8.08 11.74
CA PHE A 235 11.71 -8.65 10.57
C PHE A 235 13.09 -9.28 10.84
N LYS A 236 13.60 -9.25 12.07
CA LYS A 236 14.73 -10.11 12.45
C LYS A 236 14.37 -11.58 12.55
N LYS A 237 13.07 -11.89 12.71
CA LYS A 237 12.56 -13.26 12.91
C LYS A 237 11.86 -13.81 11.67
N TYR A 238 11.31 -12.94 10.84
CA TYR A 238 10.53 -13.29 9.65
C TYR A 238 11.13 -12.67 8.40
N ASP A 239 10.97 -13.38 7.28
CA ASP A 239 11.38 -12.91 5.97
C ASP A 239 10.29 -12.02 5.36
N LEU A 240 9.04 -12.41 5.56
CA LEU A 240 7.85 -11.73 5.05
C LEU A 240 6.77 -11.62 6.12
N LEU A 241 5.88 -10.64 5.92
CA LEU A 241 4.61 -10.53 6.62
C LEU A 241 3.48 -10.49 5.59
N LEU A 242 2.50 -11.36 5.73
CA LEU A 242 1.27 -11.39 4.96
C LEU A 242 0.13 -10.75 5.75
N THR A 243 -0.66 -9.93 5.10
CA THR A 243 -1.88 -9.32 5.64
C THR A 243 -2.92 -9.15 4.54
N PRO A 244 -4.19 -8.88 4.84
CA PRO A 244 -5.05 -8.22 3.87
C PRO A 244 -4.39 -6.94 3.36
N THR A 245 -4.64 -6.55 2.11
CA THR A 245 -4.24 -5.21 1.65
C THR A 245 -5.20 -4.17 2.20
N LEU A 246 -6.48 -4.46 2.19
CA LEU A 246 -7.56 -3.60 2.65
C LEU A 246 -8.51 -4.38 3.55
N ALA A 247 -9.21 -3.66 4.41
CA ALA A 247 -10.13 -4.27 5.37
C ALA A 247 -11.49 -4.65 4.77
N THR A 248 -11.80 -4.22 3.53
CA THR A 248 -13.08 -4.45 2.85
C THR A 248 -12.88 -4.51 1.34
N PRO A 249 -13.76 -5.19 0.57
CA PRO A 249 -13.83 -5.05 -0.89
C PRO A 249 -14.16 -3.61 -1.31
N ALA A 250 -14.07 -3.32 -2.62
CA ALA A 250 -14.40 -1.99 -3.16
C ALA A 250 -15.86 -1.61 -2.82
N PHE A 251 -16.05 -0.41 -2.27
CA PHE A 251 -17.35 0.14 -1.89
C PHE A 251 -17.85 1.15 -2.95
N LYS A 252 -19.14 1.51 -2.90
CA LYS A 252 -19.72 2.48 -3.83
C LYS A 252 -19.07 3.85 -3.73
N ILE A 253 -18.95 4.52 -4.85
CA ILE A 253 -18.34 5.85 -4.94
C ILE A 253 -19.09 6.83 -4.02
N GLY A 254 -18.35 7.44 -3.10
CA GLY A 254 -18.90 8.38 -2.12
C GLY A 254 -19.44 7.73 -0.84
N GLU A 255 -19.57 6.40 -0.79
CA GLU A 255 -20.12 5.65 0.36
C GLU A 255 -19.00 4.94 1.15
N HIS A 256 -18.08 5.70 1.73
CA HIS A 256 -17.03 5.11 2.56
C HIS A 256 -17.61 4.35 3.74
N PRO A 257 -17.12 3.14 4.05
CA PRO A 257 -17.68 2.32 5.13
C PRO A 257 -17.49 2.99 6.49
N ALA A 258 -18.60 3.16 7.22
CA ALA A 258 -18.58 3.60 8.61
C ALA A 258 -18.42 2.41 9.57
N LEU A 259 -18.83 1.23 9.12
CA LEU A 259 -18.76 -0.04 9.83
C LEU A 259 -18.10 -1.08 8.95
N ILE A 260 -17.26 -1.93 9.51
CA ILE A 260 -16.72 -3.14 8.87
C ILE A 260 -16.97 -4.28 9.86
N ASP A 261 -17.63 -5.34 9.42
CA ASP A 261 -18.06 -6.46 10.26
C ASP A 261 -18.81 -6.01 11.53
N GLY A 262 -19.70 -5.02 11.38
CA GLY A 262 -20.46 -4.43 12.51
C GLY A 262 -19.65 -3.55 13.47
N ILE A 263 -18.35 -3.41 13.27
CA ILE A 263 -17.44 -2.62 14.11
C ILE A 263 -17.23 -1.25 13.46
N GLN A 264 -17.39 -0.19 14.27
CA GLN A 264 -17.16 1.17 13.81
C GLN A 264 -15.69 1.39 13.48
N VAL A 265 -15.41 1.90 12.27
CA VAL A 265 -14.06 2.28 11.89
C VAL A 265 -13.65 3.64 12.46
N PRO A 266 -12.36 3.87 12.77
CA PRO A 266 -11.91 5.10 13.43
C PRO A 266 -12.13 6.36 12.56
N ASP A 267 -12.07 6.22 11.25
CA ASP A 267 -12.30 7.30 10.29
C ASP A 267 -12.94 6.75 9.02
N LYS A 268 -14.01 7.39 8.53
CA LYS A 268 -14.72 6.93 7.34
C LYS A 268 -13.86 6.95 6.09
N LEU A 269 -12.93 7.89 5.95
CA LEU A 269 -12.09 8.04 4.76
C LEU A 269 -10.90 7.08 4.76
N TRP A 270 -10.39 6.69 5.93
CA TRP A 270 -9.15 5.94 6.07
C TRP A 270 -9.31 4.60 6.79
N GLY A 271 -10.44 4.37 7.47
CA GLY A 271 -10.66 3.18 8.29
C GLY A 271 -10.62 1.86 7.53
N PHE A 272 -10.78 1.87 6.20
CA PHE A 272 -10.68 0.69 5.37
C PHE A 272 -9.23 0.35 4.94
N THR A 273 -8.22 1.18 5.29
CA THR A 273 -6.82 1.05 4.86
C THR A 273 -5.80 0.80 5.98
N PRO A 274 -6.13 0.17 7.11
CA PRO A 274 -5.24 0.06 8.27
C PRO A 274 -3.96 -0.72 7.98
N PHE A 275 -3.95 -1.54 6.94
CA PHE A 275 -2.84 -2.42 6.57
C PHE A 275 -1.77 -1.73 5.72
N THR A 276 -2.07 -0.61 5.05
CA THR A 276 -1.17 -0.03 4.04
C THR A 276 -0.19 1.00 4.61
N TYR A 277 -0.68 2.01 5.31
CA TYR A 277 0.14 3.15 5.77
C TYR A 277 1.23 2.79 6.80
N PRO A 278 1.14 1.73 7.62
CA PRO A 278 2.24 1.35 8.51
C PRO A 278 3.56 1.09 7.77
N PHE A 279 3.47 0.51 6.57
CA PHE A 279 4.64 0.17 5.76
C PHE A 279 5.14 1.33 4.88
N ASN A 280 4.40 2.43 4.81
CA ASN A 280 4.95 3.70 4.36
C ASN A 280 5.85 4.30 5.44
N TRP A 281 5.39 4.30 6.69
CA TRP A 281 6.15 4.86 7.80
C TRP A 281 7.44 4.09 8.10
N SER A 282 7.37 2.78 8.08
CA SER A 282 8.58 1.97 8.27
C SER A 282 9.50 1.98 7.05
N GLY A 283 8.97 2.38 5.88
CA GLY A 283 9.71 2.41 4.63
C GLY A 283 9.93 1.04 3.98
N ASN A 284 9.32 -0.03 4.50
CA ASN A 284 9.45 -1.39 3.98
C ASN A 284 8.87 -1.53 2.57
N PRO A 285 9.39 -2.41 1.71
CA PRO A 285 8.74 -2.78 0.47
C PRO A 285 7.46 -3.56 0.78
N ALA A 286 6.42 -3.32 0.00
CA ALA A 286 5.14 -4.02 0.16
C ALA A 286 4.43 -4.15 -1.19
N ALA A 287 4.04 -5.35 -1.56
CA ALA A 287 3.27 -5.64 -2.76
C ALA A 287 1.81 -5.96 -2.41
N THR A 288 0.95 -5.81 -3.39
CA THR A 288 -0.43 -6.32 -3.39
C THR A 288 -0.58 -7.28 -4.55
N ALA A 289 -1.04 -8.49 -4.28
CA ALA A 289 -1.38 -9.50 -5.27
C ALA A 289 -2.87 -9.86 -5.14
N PRO A 290 -3.60 -10.11 -6.24
CA PRO A 290 -4.97 -10.60 -6.20
C PRO A 290 -5.06 -11.95 -5.47
N ALA A 291 -5.84 -12.01 -4.39
CA ALA A 291 -6.01 -13.22 -3.57
C ALA A 291 -7.26 -14.03 -3.94
N GLY A 292 -8.21 -13.40 -4.60
CA GLY A 292 -9.50 -13.97 -4.97
C GLY A 292 -10.58 -12.90 -5.16
N PHE A 293 -11.83 -13.34 -5.15
CA PHE A 293 -12.98 -12.48 -5.36
C PHE A 293 -14.00 -12.67 -4.24
N SER A 294 -14.64 -11.58 -3.82
CA SER A 294 -15.80 -11.64 -2.91
C SER A 294 -16.99 -12.29 -3.59
N SER A 295 -18.04 -12.58 -2.82
CA SER A 295 -19.32 -13.09 -3.34
C SER A 295 -19.99 -12.13 -4.35
N ASP A 296 -19.70 -10.83 -4.25
CA ASP A 296 -20.13 -9.82 -5.22
C ASP A 296 -19.25 -9.74 -6.49
N GLY A 297 -18.24 -10.62 -6.63
CA GLY A 297 -17.31 -10.62 -7.76
C GLY A 297 -16.26 -9.51 -7.74
N LEU A 298 -15.99 -8.92 -6.60
CA LEU A 298 -14.99 -7.85 -6.42
C LEU A 298 -13.65 -8.42 -6.00
N PRO A 299 -12.52 -7.92 -6.56
CA PRO A 299 -11.20 -8.38 -6.20
C PRO A 299 -10.86 -8.11 -4.73
N ILE A 300 -10.12 -9.05 -4.14
CA ILE A 300 -9.54 -8.95 -2.81
C ILE A 300 -8.03 -9.12 -2.91
N GLY A 301 -7.26 -8.23 -2.26
CA GLY A 301 -5.82 -8.19 -2.31
C GLY A 301 -5.15 -8.80 -1.08
N LEU A 302 -4.15 -9.67 -1.31
CA LEU A 302 -3.14 -10.06 -0.33
C LEU A 302 -2.01 -9.05 -0.33
N GLN A 303 -1.61 -8.54 0.82
CA GLN A 303 -0.41 -7.74 0.95
C GLN A 303 0.78 -8.59 1.40
N ILE A 304 1.91 -8.45 0.70
CA ILE A 304 3.18 -9.14 0.96
C ILE A 304 4.21 -8.08 1.33
N VAL A 305 4.63 -8.04 2.59
CA VAL A 305 5.58 -7.06 3.11
C VAL A 305 6.92 -7.70 3.38
N GLY A 306 8.01 -7.09 2.90
CA GLY A 306 9.38 -7.56 3.10
C GLY A 306 10.18 -6.74 4.10
N ARG A 307 11.40 -7.21 4.37
CA ARG A 307 12.40 -6.43 5.10
C ARG A 307 12.71 -5.13 4.36
N TRP A 308 13.13 -4.12 5.10
CA TRP A 308 13.60 -2.88 4.47
C TRP A 308 14.76 -3.17 3.50
N GLY A 309 14.63 -2.77 2.26
CA GLY A 309 15.61 -2.98 1.20
C GLY A 309 15.54 -4.34 0.50
N ASP A 310 14.57 -5.21 0.85
CA ASP A 310 14.49 -6.57 0.32
C ASP A 310 13.27 -6.75 -0.60
N GLU A 311 13.21 -5.95 -1.65
CA GLU A 311 12.21 -6.12 -2.72
C GLU A 311 12.32 -7.49 -3.39
N ALA A 312 13.53 -8.03 -3.50
CA ALA A 312 13.77 -9.30 -4.17
C ALA A 312 13.00 -10.47 -3.54
N THR A 313 12.94 -10.52 -2.20
CA THR A 313 12.13 -11.54 -1.50
C THR A 313 10.63 -11.30 -1.68
N VAL A 314 10.17 -10.05 -1.70
CA VAL A 314 8.76 -9.70 -1.99
C VAL A 314 8.39 -10.12 -3.41
N ILE A 315 9.25 -9.85 -4.39
CA ILE A 315 9.07 -10.23 -5.80
C ILE A 315 9.01 -11.76 -5.94
N ALA A 316 9.96 -12.49 -5.38
CA ALA A 316 10.00 -13.94 -5.41
C ALA A 316 8.72 -14.56 -4.85
N ALA A 317 8.24 -14.04 -3.72
CA ALA A 317 7.02 -14.49 -3.07
C ALA A 317 5.77 -14.14 -3.90
N SER A 318 5.74 -12.96 -4.51
CA SER A 318 4.63 -12.54 -5.37
C SER A 318 4.54 -13.42 -6.62
N LYS A 319 5.69 -13.72 -7.25
CA LYS A 319 5.73 -14.59 -8.44
C LYS A 319 5.36 -16.02 -8.11
N ALA A 320 5.89 -16.58 -7.04
CA ALA A 320 5.52 -17.91 -6.60
C ALA A 320 4.00 -18.03 -6.30
N PHE A 321 3.41 -16.99 -5.71
CA PHE A 321 1.98 -16.93 -5.45
C PHE A 321 1.16 -16.82 -6.75
N GLU A 322 1.61 -16.00 -7.71
CA GLU A 322 1.01 -15.90 -9.04
C GLU A 322 0.98 -17.24 -9.76
N ASP A 323 2.10 -17.99 -9.75
CA ASP A 323 2.21 -19.31 -10.38
C ASP A 323 1.31 -20.35 -9.72
N ALA A 324 1.18 -20.30 -8.40
CA ALA A 324 0.32 -21.23 -7.63
C ALA A 324 -1.17 -20.88 -7.71
N ARG A 325 -1.51 -19.60 -7.86
CA ARG A 325 -2.87 -19.05 -7.87
C ARG A 325 -3.01 -17.98 -8.97
N PRO A 326 -2.96 -18.35 -10.26
CA PRO A 326 -2.94 -17.41 -11.37
C PRO A 326 -4.21 -16.56 -11.44
N TRP A 327 -4.05 -15.27 -11.68
CA TRP A 327 -5.14 -14.29 -11.81
C TRP A 327 -5.14 -13.52 -13.13
N VAL A 328 -4.08 -13.65 -13.94
CA VAL A 328 -3.82 -12.83 -15.13
C VAL A 328 -4.96 -12.91 -16.16
N ASP A 329 -5.60 -14.07 -16.26
CA ASP A 329 -6.70 -14.30 -17.20
C ASP A 329 -8.07 -13.78 -16.70
N ASN A 330 -8.14 -13.29 -15.46
CA ASN A 330 -9.34 -12.70 -14.92
C ASN A 330 -9.48 -11.26 -15.39
N PHE A 331 -10.39 -11.00 -16.31
CA PHE A 331 -10.73 -9.67 -16.78
C PHE A 331 -12.13 -9.24 -16.31
N PRO A 332 -12.33 -7.94 -16.04
CA PRO A 332 -13.67 -7.39 -15.89
C PRO A 332 -14.50 -7.67 -17.16
N GLU A 333 -15.79 -8.01 -17.01
CA GLU A 333 -16.61 -8.53 -18.11
C GLU A 333 -16.68 -7.59 -19.32
N ASP A 334 -16.82 -6.28 -19.07
CA ASP A 334 -16.93 -5.26 -20.12
C ASP A 334 -15.61 -5.02 -20.90
N PHE A 335 -14.53 -5.67 -20.53
CA PHE A 335 -13.18 -5.46 -21.08
C PHE A 335 -12.52 -6.78 -21.60
N LYS A 336 -13.33 -7.85 -21.77
CA LYS A 336 -12.87 -9.14 -22.32
C LYS A 336 -12.70 -9.10 -23.83
#